data_ee0bcceb1456921dfe973395b73af71e
#
_entry.id   ee0bcceb1456921dfe973395b73af71e
#
_cell.length_a   1.000
_cell.length_b   1.000
_cell.length_c   1.000
_cell.angle_alpha   90.00
_cell.angle_beta   90.00
_cell.angle_gamma   90.00
#
_symmetry.space_group_name_H-M   'P 1'
#
loop_
_entity.id
_entity.type
_entity.pdbx_description
1 polymer ?
#
loop_
_entity_poly.entity_id
_entity_poly.type
_entity_poly.pdbx_seq_one_letter_code
_entity_poly.pdbx_strand_id
1 'polypeptide(L)'
;IDAIEELACKRVAELFGAEHVNVQPYSGSPANFAVYAAFASPGDTVMGMMLPAGGHLTHGWGVSVTGSFFKAVQYGVRENDHLIDYDQARNLAKEHRPKILFCGATAYPRIIDFQAFRSIADEVGAILVADIAHISGLVAAGVHPSPVGLADVVTSTTHKTFRGPRGGMIMCKKAHRKAINKAVFPGLQGGPHNQTTAAIAVAAREAATPEFKAYAQKIVENAKALAEELNARGFRLVTGGTDNHLMVVDLTNKGVPGKTAAKALDRAGIVVNSNTVPFDPRTPFDPSGIRIGTPAITSRGMGMGEAKRIGAWIDDVVTHHEDEAVLTRIAAEVKEMCSQFPAPGLPIG
;
A
#
# COMPACT_ATOMS: atom_id res chain seq x y z
N ILE A 1 2.08 -27.10 15.63
CA ILE A 1 2.55 -26.03 14.72
C ILE A 1 1.80 -26.14 13.41
N ASP A 2 1.78 -27.30 12.75
CA ASP A 2 1.13 -27.52 11.45
C ASP A 2 -0.34 -27.08 11.45
N ALA A 3 -1.11 -27.44 12.47
CA ALA A 3 -2.51 -27.04 12.60
C ALA A 3 -2.70 -25.51 12.65
N ILE A 4 -1.73 -24.75 13.20
CA ILE A 4 -1.77 -23.29 13.22
C ILE A 4 -1.58 -22.72 11.82
N GLU A 5 -0.62 -23.24 11.08
CA GLU A 5 -0.35 -22.81 9.71
C GLU A 5 -1.50 -23.19 8.77
N GLU A 6 -2.01 -24.40 8.87
CA GLU A 6 -3.19 -24.86 8.12
C GLU A 6 -4.41 -23.97 8.40
N LEU A 7 -4.63 -23.60 9.66
CA LEU A 7 -5.71 -22.69 10.03
C LEU A 7 -5.53 -21.29 9.46
N ALA A 8 -4.31 -20.75 9.47
CA ALA A 8 -4.00 -19.45 8.88
C ALA A 8 -4.24 -19.47 7.37
N CYS A 9 -3.69 -20.46 6.66
CA CYS A 9 -3.88 -20.64 5.23
C CYS A 9 -5.37 -20.79 4.86
N LYS A 10 -6.11 -21.62 5.61
CA LYS A 10 -7.54 -21.84 5.39
C LYS A 10 -8.33 -20.53 5.53
N ARG A 11 -8.14 -19.79 6.62
CA ARG A 11 -8.86 -18.53 6.88
C ARG A 11 -8.56 -17.46 5.83
N VAL A 12 -7.31 -17.31 5.42
CA VAL A 12 -6.93 -16.39 4.35
C VAL A 12 -7.51 -16.83 3.02
N ALA A 13 -7.49 -18.14 2.70
CA ALA A 13 -8.09 -18.67 1.48
C ALA A 13 -9.60 -18.40 1.42
N GLU A 14 -10.32 -18.66 2.49
CA GLU A 14 -11.76 -18.40 2.61
C GLU A 14 -12.08 -16.91 2.50
N LEU A 15 -11.31 -16.05 3.17
CA LEU A 15 -11.52 -14.61 3.19
C LEU A 15 -11.35 -13.96 1.81
N PHE A 16 -10.33 -14.37 1.06
CA PHE A 16 -10.02 -13.78 -0.25
C PHE A 16 -10.55 -14.59 -1.45
N GLY A 17 -11.06 -15.78 -1.24
CA GLY A 17 -11.44 -16.70 -2.31
C GLY A 17 -10.26 -17.30 -3.07
N ALA A 18 -9.10 -17.48 -2.40
CA ALA A 18 -7.87 -17.96 -3.02
C ALA A 18 -7.80 -19.51 -3.08
N GLU A 19 -7.28 -20.03 -4.19
CA GLU A 19 -7.12 -21.48 -4.37
C GLU A 19 -5.96 -22.09 -3.55
N HIS A 20 -4.92 -21.28 -3.29
CA HIS A 20 -3.77 -21.66 -2.48
C HIS A 20 -3.19 -20.45 -1.78
N VAL A 21 -2.72 -20.65 -0.55
CA VAL A 21 -2.13 -19.63 0.32
C VAL A 21 -0.83 -20.12 0.93
N ASN A 22 0.15 -19.25 1.03
CA ASN A 22 1.38 -19.41 1.82
C ASN A 22 1.53 -18.22 2.75
N VAL A 23 1.60 -18.45 4.06
CA VAL A 23 1.68 -17.43 5.12
C VAL A 23 3.06 -17.34 5.77
N GLN A 24 4.06 -18.01 5.20
CA GLN A 24 5.42 -18.07 5.74
C GLN A 24 6.31 -16.85 5.40
N PRO A 25 6.04 -16.00 4.38
CA PRO A 25 6.89 -14.85 4.11
C PRO A 25 6.98 -13.91 5.31
N TYR A 26 8.19 -13.48 5.65
CA TYR A 26 8.46 -12.62 6.82
C TYR A 26 7.88 -11.21 6.66
N SER A 27 7.65 -10.75 5.44
CA SER A 27 7.00 -9.49 5.10
C SER A 27 6.68 -9.43 3.60
N GLY A 28 6.21 -8.26 3.11
CA GLY A 28 5.87 -8.06 1.68
C GLY A 28 7.06 -8.20 0.74
N SER A 29 8.24 -7.68 1.08
CA SER A 29 9.41 -7.81 0.21
C SER A 29 9.84 -9.26 0.03
N PRO A 30 9.99 -10.10 1.09
CA PRO A 30 10.21 -11.54 0.92
C PRO A 30 9.10 -12.25 0.12
N ALA A 31 7.83 -11.85 0.29
CA ALA A 31 6.73 -12.40 -0.51
C ALA A 31 6.94 -12.10 -2.02
N ASN A 32 7.29 -10.87 -2.36
CA ASN A 32 7.57 -10.50 -3.75
C ASN A 32 8.84 -11.21 -4.27
N PHE A 33 9.89 -11.31 -3.47
CA PHE A 33 11.11 -12.03 -3.87
C PHE A 33 10.85 -13.53 -4.11
N ALA A 34 9.96 -14.15 -3.35
CA ALA A 34 9.54 -15.53 -3.60
C ALA A 34 8.88 -15.70 -4.96
N VAL A 35 8.08 -14.72 -5.40
CA VAL A 35 7.48 -14.73 -6.74
C VAL A 35 8.54 -14.63 -7.82
N TYR A 36 9.52 -13.73 -7.68
CA TYR A 36 10.64 -13.65 -8.62
C TYR A 36 11.41 -14.97 -8.67
N ALA A 37 11.76 -15.54 -7.52
CA ALA A 37 12.48 -16.81 -7.44
C ALA A 37 11.69 -18.00 -8.00
N ALA A 38 10.36 -17.93 -7.99
CA ALA A 38 9.50 -18.98 -8.55
C ALA A 38 9.41 -18.96 -10.07
N PHE A 39 9.47 -17.77 -10.71
CA PHE A 39 9.08 -17.61 -12.12
C PHE A 39 10.13 -16.92 -13.00
N ALA A 40 11.21 -16.41 -12.43
CA ALA A 40 12.26 -15.74 -13.19
C ALA A 40 13.64 -16.19 -12.74
N SER A 41 14.63 -16.01 -13.63
CA SER A 41 16.05 -16.18 -13.39
C SER A 41 16.76 -14.83 -13.46
N PRO A 42 17.92 -14.64 -12.81
CA PRO A 42 18.70 -13.42 -12.97
C PRO A 42 18.92 -13.07 -14.45
N GLY A 43 18.71 -11.81 -14.80
CA GLY A 43 18.78 -11.31 -16.18
C GLY A 43 17.50 -11.39 -16.99
N ASP A 44 16.47 -12.08 -16.51
CA ASP A 44 15.14 -12.06 -17.14
C ASP A 44 14.50 -10.68 -17.06
N THR A 45 13.64 -10.36 -18.03
CA THR A 45 12.87 -9.13 -18.02
C THR A 45 11.68 -9.25 -17.08
N VAL A 46 11.52 -8.26 -16.21
CA VAL A 46 10.40 -8.10 -15.27
C VAL A 46 9.83 -6.69 -15.40
N MET A 47 8.56 -6.53 -15.10
CA MET A 47 7.90 -5.24 -15.27
C MET A 47 7.06 -4.88 -14.05
N GLY A 48 7.07 -3.60 -13.65
CA GLY A 48 6.29 -3.09 -12.54
C GLY A 48 6.17 -1.57 -12.55
N MET A 49 5.37 -1.02 -11.64
CA MET A 49 5.19 0.42 -11.53
C MET A 49 6.43 1.09 -10.97
N MET A 50 6.87 2.20 -11.58
CA MET A 50 8.01 2.98 -11.11
C MET A 50 7.74 3.61 -9.73
N LEU A 51 8.78 3.73 -8.92
CA LEU A 51 8.70 4.26 -7.56
C LEU A 51 8.10 5.67 -7.49
N PRO A 52 8.50 6.65 -8.33
CA PRO A 52 7.92 8.00 -8.29
C PRO A 52 6.42 8.04 -8.66
N ALA A 53 5.94 7.07 -9.44
CA ALA A 53 4.52 6.95 -9.77
C ALA A 53 3.68 6.25 -8.68
N GLY A 54 4.31 5.82 -7.60
CA GLY A 54 3.66 5.13 -6.49
C GLY A 54 3.96 3.64 -6.38
N GLY A 55 4.88 3.08 -7.19
CA GLY A 55 5.29 1.69 -7.11
C GLY A 55 6.01 1.33 -5.80
N HIS A 56 6.33 0.05 -5.62
CA HIS A 56 7.11 -0.43 -4.49
C HIS A 56 8.57 -0.67 -4.90
N LEU A 57 9.49 -0.60 -3.94
CA LEU A 57 10.92 -0.87 -4.16
C LEU A 57 11.17 -2.20 -4.88
N THR A 58 10.41 -3.23 -4.55
CA THR A 58 10.53 -4.57 -5.13
C THR A 58 9.87 -4.72 -6.51
N HIS A 59 9.30 -3.65 -7.07
CA HIS A 59 8.74 -3.67 -8.43
C HIS A 59 9.76 -3.30 -9.50
N GLY A 60 11.06 -3.50 -9.23
CA GLY A 60 12.13 -3.28 -10.18
C GLY A 60 12.91 -1.96 -10.00
N TRP A 61 12.82 -1.32 -8.83
CA TRP A 61 13.65 -0.14 -8.58
C TRP A 61 15.14 -0.49 -8.56
N GLY A 62 15.98 0.31 -9.28
CA GLY A 62 17.37 -0.03 -9.58
C GLY A 62 18.27 -0.30 -8.38
N VAL A 63 17.98 0.27 -7.21
CA VAL A 63 18.74 0.03 -5.95
C VAL A 63 18.26 -1.23 -5.22
N SER A 64 17.05 -1.70 -5.52
CA SER A 64 16.51 -2.94 -4.96
C SER A 64 17.17 -4.17 -5.59
N VAL A 65 17.20 -5.29 -4.86
CA VAL A 65 17.60 -6.60 -5.38
C VAL A 65 16.90 -6.92 -6.72
N THR A 66 15.63 -6.55 -6.85
CA THR A 66 14.88 -6.81 -8.09
C THR A 66 15.39 -6.00 -9.27
N GLY A 67 15.79 -4.74 -9.07
CA GLY A 67 16.43 -3.94 -10.13
C GLY A 67 17.87 -4.33 -10.41
N SER A 68 18.56 -4.95 -9.44
CA SER A 68 19.95 -5.40 -9.61
C SER A 68 20.07 -6.76 -10.31
N PHE A 69 19.12 -7.67 -10.06
CA PHE A 69 19.16 -9.04 -10.58
C PHE A 69 18.40 -9.22 -11.90
N PHE A 70 17.43 -8.38 -12.20
CA PHE A 70 16.55 -8.50 -13.36
C PHE A 70 16.64 -7.28 -14.28
N LYS A 71 16.29 -7.46 -15.54
CA LYS A 71 16.06 -6.33 -16.46
C LYS A 71 14.70 -5.72 -16.13
N ALA A 72 14.71 -4.71 -15.25
CA ALA A 72 13.49 -4.07 -14.81
C ALA A 72 12.99 -3.03 -15.82
N VAL A 73 11.80 -3.24 -16.34
CA VAL A 73 11.03 -2.27 -17.15
C VAL A 73 9.97 -1.66 -16.25
N GLN A 74 9.83 -0.34 -16.27
CA GLN A 74 8.91 0.34 -15.37
C GLN A 74 7.88 1.16 -16.14
N TYR A 75 6.59 0.93 -15.84
CA TYR A 75 5.51 1.77 -16.33
C TYR A 75 5.17 2.87 -15.31
N GLY A 76 4.53 3.91 -15.79
CA GLY A 76 4.22 5.10 -15.01
C GLY A 76 2.74 5.45 -15.00
N VAL A 77 2.51 6.73 -14.78
CA VAL A 77 1.20 7.37 -14.80
C VAL A 77 1.19 8.44 -15.88
N ARG A 78 0.00 8.83 -16.34
CA ARG A 78 -0.19 9.91 -17.31
C ARG A 78 0.16 11.25 -16.68
N GLU A 79 0.72 12.17 -17.47
CA GLU A 79 1.15 13.48 -16.96
C GLU A 79 -0.03 14.39 -16.61
N ASN A 80 -1.14 14.28 -17.33
CA ASN A 80 -2.28 15.18 -17.21
C ASN A 80 -3.16 14.93 -15.98
N ASP A 81 -3.26 13.67 -15.52
CA ASP A 81 -4.18 13.28 -14.44
C ASP A 81 -3.56 12.36 -13.39
N HIS A 82 -2.30 11.96 -13.59
CA HIS A 82 -1.54 11.04 -12.74
C HIS A 82 -2.21 9.67 -12.53
N LEU A 83 -3.13 9.27 -13.42
CA LEU A 83 -3.68 7.91 -13.41
C LEU A 83 -2.73 6.95 -14.14
N ILE A 84 -2.77 5.65 -13.75
CA ILE A 84 -1.96 4.61 -14.38
C ILE A 84 -2.14 4.67 -15.91
N ASP A 85 -1.01 4.71 -16.62
CA ASP A 85 -0.99 4.66 -18.08
C ASP A 85 -1.00 3.20 -18.56
N TYR A 86 -2.21 2.66 -18.73
CA TYR A 86 -2.39 1.28 -19.19
C TYR A 86 -1.93 1.07 -20.62
N ASP A 87 -1.97 2.10 -21.46
CA ASP A 87 -1.49 2.01 -22.85
C ASP A 87 0.03 1.98 -22.88
N GLN A 88 0.70 2.83 -22.09
CA GLN A 88 2.15 2.75 -21.90
C GLN A 88 2.55 1.36 -21.37
N ALA A 89 1.84 0.85 -20.35
CA ALA A 89 2.11 -0.45 -19.78
C ALA A 89 1.99 -1.57 -20.82
N ARG A 90 0.94 -1.53 -21.67
CA ARG A 90 0.74 -2.50 -22.75
C ARG A 90 1.85 -2.42 -23.80
N ASN A 91 2.23 -1.22 -24.23
CA ASN A 91 3.27 -1.03 -25.23
C ASN A 91 4.63 -1.54 -24.72
N LEU A 92 5.00 -1.19 -23.49
CA LEU A 92 6.22 -1.68 -22.85
C LEU A 92 6.21 -3.22 -22.69
N ALA A 93 5.06 -3.80 -22.31
CA ALA A 93 4.94 -5.25 -22.20
C ALA A 93 5.12 -5.95 -23.55
N LYS A 94 4.56 -5.41 -24.63
CA LYS A 94 4.73 -5.95 -26.01
C LYS A 94 6.18 -5.86 -26.49
N GLU A 95 6.84 -4.73 -26.24
CA GLU A 95 8.22 -4.48 -26.63
C GLU A 95 9.20 -5.38 -25.88
N HIS A 96 9.06 -5.46 -24.55
CA HIS A 96 10.05 -6.08 -23.68
C HIS A 96 9.75 -7.52 -23.26
N ARG A 97 8.53 -8.02 -23.50
CA ARG A 97 8.09 -9.39 -23.20
C ARG A 97 8.49 -9.84 -21.78
N PRO A 98 8.07 -9.17 -20.72
CA PRO A 98 8.46 -9.52 -19.37
C PRO A 98 7.93 -10.91 -19.00
N LYS A 99 8.70 -11.68 -18.23
CA LYS A 99 8.22 -12.93 -17.61
C LYS A 99 7.23 -12.69 -16.50
N ILE A 100 7.41 -11.59 -15.77
CA ILE A 100 6.56 -11.20 -14.64
C ILE A 100 6.11 -9.75 -14.85
N LEU A 101 4.80 -9.53 -14.72
CA LEU A 101 4.18 -8.20 -14.68
C LEU A 101 3.59 -7.98 -13.29
N PHE A 102 4.17 -7.05 -12.52
CA PHE A 102 3.61 -6.60 -11.25
C PHE A 102 2.61 -5.47 -11.48
N CYS A 103 1.43 -5.61 -10.88
CA CYS A 103 0.48 -4.53 -10.65
C CYS A 103 0.26 -4.34 -9.15
N GLY A 104 -0.04 -3.12 -8.72
CA GLY A 104 -0.12 -2.76 -7.32
C GLY A 104 0.78 -1.58 -6.99
N ALA A 105 0.53 -0.95 -5.87
CA ALA A 105 1.20 0.30 -5.53
C ALA A 105 1.33 0.52 -4.02
N THR A 106 2.32 1.34 -3.66
CA THR A 106 2.58 1.82 -2.30
C THR A 106 1.92 3.18 -2.04
N ALA A 107 1.78 4.01 -3.08
CA ALA A 107 1.33 5.40 -2.98
C ALA A 107 0.44 5.81 -4.17
N TYR A 108 -0.48 4.94 -4.57
CA TYR A 108 -1.45 5.23 -5.62
C TYR A 108 -2.85 5.34 -5.01
N PRO A 109 -3.51 6.51 -5.11
CA PRO A 109 -4.75 6.77 -4.38
C PRO A 109 -6.03 6.33 -5.10
N ARG A 110 -5.95 5.78 -6.31
CA ARG A 110 -7.13 5.37 -7.09
C ARG A 110 -7.29 3.86 -7.16
N ILE A 111 -8.44 3.42 -7.66
CA ILE A 111 -8.68 2.01 -7.96
C ILE A 111 -7.75 1.56 -9.08
N ILE A 112 -7.19 0.35 -8.92
CA ILE A 112 -6.37 -0.32 -9.93
C ILE A 112 -7.28 -1.24 -10.76
N ASP A 113 -7.25 -1.08 -12.08
CA ASP A 113 -7.95 -1.98 -13.00
C ASP A 113 -7.11 -3.25 -13.22
N PHE A 114 -7.38 -4.26 -12.39
CA PHE A 114 -6.71 -5.56 -12.48
C PHE A 114 -7.08 -6.33 -13.76
N GLN A 115 -8.26 -6.06 -14.35
CA GLN A 115 -8.67 -6.69 -15.61
C GLN A 115 -7.86 -6.17 -16.79
N ALA A 116 -7.57 -4.87 -16.81
CA ALA A 116 -6.66 -4.29 -17.81
C ALA A 116 -5.27 -4.93 -17.73
N PHE A 117 -4.70 -5.10 -16.51
CA PHE A 117 -3.42 -5.78 -16.34
C PHE A 117 -3.47 -7.25 -16.72
N ARG A 118 -4.59 -7.97 -16.46
CA ARG A 118 -4.77 -9.35 -16.93
C ARG A 118 -4.69 -9.43 -18.45
N SER A 119 -5.41 -8.54 -19.14
CA SER A 119 -5.37 -8.47 -20.60
C SER A 119 -3.94 -8.22 -21.13
N ILE A 120 -3.21 -7.27 -20.52
CA ILE A 120 -1.82 -6.98 -20.92
C ILE A 120 -0.92 -8.21 -20.71
N ALA A 121 -1.04 -8.89 -19.55
CA ALA A 121 -0.23 -10.07 -19.25
C ALA A 121 -0.53 -11.22 -20.21
N ASP A 122 -1.80 -11.44 -20.57
CA ASP A 122 -2.21 -12.47 -21.54
C ASP A 122 -1.64 -12.22 -22.94
N GLU A 123 -1.63 -10.95 -23.39
CA GLU A 123 -1.09 -10.57 -24.72
C GLU A 123 0.40 -10.94 -24.88
N VAL A 124 1.16 -11.02 -23.78
CA VAL A 124 2.60 -11.28 -23.81
C VAL A 124 3.03 -12.58 -23.15
N GLY A 125 2.08 -13.31 -22.52
CA GLY A 125 2.35 -14.56 -21.81
C GLY A 125 3.07 -14.36 -20.47
N ALA A 126 2.93 -13.20 -19.82
CA ALA A 126 3.54 -12.90 -18.55
C ALA A 126 2.75 -13.48 -17.37
N ILE A 127 3.44 -13.85 -16.29
CA ILE A 127 2.82 -14.11 -14.99
C ILE A 127 2.35 -12.78 -14.41
N LEU A 128 1.05 -12.62 -14.21
CA LEU A 128 0.49 -11.44 -13.56
C LEU A 128 0.57 -11.58 -12.04
N VAL A 129 1.23 -10.62 -11.40
CA VAL A 129 1.36 -10.54 -9.95
C VAL A 129 0.69 -9.27 -9.43
N ALA A 130 -0.28 -9.41 -8.53
CA ALA A 130 -0.91 -8.27 -7.89
C ALA A 130 -0.39 -8.09 -6.46
N ASP A 131 0.36 -7.02 -6.21
CA ASP A 131 0.77 -6.63 -4.85
C ASP A 131 -0.30 -5.73 -4.23
N ILE A 132 -1.10 -6.33 -3.33
CA ILE A 132 -2.18 -5.63 -2.64
C ILE A 132 -1.81 -5.21 -1.21
N ALA A 133 -0.53 -5.17 -0.88
CA ALA A 133 -0.07 -4.93 0.49
C ALA A 133 -0.71 -3.69 1.15
N HIS A 134 -0.89 -2.61 0.40
CA HIS A 134 -1.51 -1.39 0.92
C HIS A 134 -3.04 -1.46 1.03
N ILE A 135 -3.68 -2.23 0.18
CA ILE A 135 -5.15 -2.28 0.06
C ILE A 135 -5.76 -3.61 0.51
N SER A 136 -4.97 -4.54 1.05
CA SER A 136 -5.44 -5.90 1.38
C SER A 136 -6.62 -5.93 2.34
N GLY A 137 -6.67 -5.04 3.33
CA GLY A 137 -7.83 -4.91 4.20
C GLY A 137 -9.09 -4.41 3.48
N LEU A 138 -8.92 -3.50 2.51
CA LEU A 138 -10.04 -2.99 1.70
C LEU A 138 -10.55 -4.07 0.74
N VAL A 139 -9.64 -4.85 0.16
CA VAL A 139 -9.99 -6.00 -0.69
C VAL A 139 -10.71 -7.08 0.12
N ALA A 140 -10.20 -7.44 1.30
CA ALA A 140 -10.82 -8.41 2.20
C ALA A 140 -12.25 -8.01 2.60
N ALA A 141 -12.47 -6.71 2.81
CA ALA A 141 -13.78 -6.16 3.17
C ALA A 141 -14.72 -5.93 1.97
N GLY A 142 -14.25 -6.16 0.73
CA GLY A 142 -15.02 -5.90 -0.49
C GLY A 142 -15.23 -4.42 -0.80
N VAL A 143 -14.41 -3.53 -0.24
CA VAL A 143 -14.45 -2.06 -0.46
C VAL A 143 -13.57 -1.65 -1.64
N HIS A 144 -12.60 -2.49 -2.01
CA HIS A 144 -11.78 -2.34 -3.21
C HIS A 144 -11.90 -3.61 -4.06
N PRO A 145 -11.88 -3.51 -5.41
CA PRO A 145 -11.88 -4.69 -6.28
C PRO A 145 -10.77 -5.68 -5.94
N SER A 146 -11.06 -6.97 -6.01
CA SER A 146 -10.10 -8.04 -5.74
C SER A 146 -9.40 -8.50 -7.01
N PRO A 147 -8.06 -8.66 -7.01
CA PRO A 147 -7.34 -9.31 -8.10
C PRO A 147 -7.32 -10.85 -7.98
N VAL A 148 -7.81 -11.42 -6.87
CA VAL A 148 -7.84 -12.87 -6.68
C VAL A 148 -8.77 -13.50 -7.72
N GLY A 149 -8.28 -14.55 -8.40
CA GLY A 149 -8.97 -15.14 -9.55
C GLY A 149 -8.52 -14.55 -10.90
N LEU A 150 -8.15 -13.25 -10.96
CA LEU A 150 -7.61 -12.60 -12.16
C LEU A 150 -6.08 -12.77 -12.25
N ALA A 151 -5.37 -12.38 -11.21
CA ALA A 151 -3.91 -12.54 -11.15
C ALA A 151 -3.51 -14.02 -10.96
N ASP A 152 -2.33 -14.36 -11.45
CA ASP A 152 -1.74 -15.69 -11.24
C ASP A 152 -1.24 -15.84 -9.82
N VAL A 153 -0.69 -14.74 -9.28
CA VAL A 153 -0.22 -14.61 -7.90
C VAL A 153 -0.66 -13.27 -7.31
N VAL A 154 -1.08 -13.29 -6.06
CA VAL A 154 -1.37 -12.09 -5.27
C VAL A 154 -0.49 -12.08 -4.04
N THR A 155 0.28 -11.00 -3.84
CA THR A 155 1.13 -10.82 -2.66
C THR A 155 0.58 -9.75 -1.74
N SER A 156 0.84 -9.89 -0.46
CA SER A 156 0.46 -8.87 0.52
C SER A 156 1.35 -8.90 1.76
N THR A 157 1.37 -7.77 2.45
CA THR A 157 1.71 -7.72 3.88
C THR A 157 0.48 -8.02 4.72
N THR A 158 0.69 -8.39 5.98
CA THR A 158 -0.41 -8.59 6.94
C THR A 158 -0.56 -7.43 7.94
N HIS A 159 0.37 -6.48 7.98
CA HIS A 159 0.48 -5.42 8.99
C HIS A 159 0.10 -4.01 8.53
N LYS A 160 -0.57 -3.86 7.39
CA LYS A 160 -1.08 -2.57 6.88
C LYS A 160 -2.61 -2.51 7.04
N THR A 161 -3.36 -2.24 5.98
CA THR A 161 -4.83 -2.17 6.06
C THR A 161 -5.49 -3.47 6.51
N PHE A 162 -4.83 -4.62 6.36
CA PHE A 162 -5.29 -5.89 6.90
C PHE A 162 -5.29 -5.94 8.44
N ARG A 163 -4.54 -5.06 9.10
CA ARG A 163 -4.49 -4.86 10.56
C ARG A 163 -4.03 -6.09 11.36
N GLY A 164 -3.15 -6.89 10.77
CA GLY A 164 -2.56 -8.08 11.38
C GLY A 164 -1.13 -7.85 11.89
N PRO A 165 -0.42 -8.93 12.23
CA PRO A 165 0.97 -8.88 12.68
C PRO A 165 1.90 -8.51 11.53
N ARG A 166 3.15 -8.12 11.84
CA ARG A 166 4.18 -7.97 10.81
C ARG A 166 4.50 -9.33 10.19
N GLY A 167 4.15 -9.45 8.92
CA GLY A 167 4.31 -10.66 8.13
C GLY A 167 3.93 -10.41 6.68
N GLY A 168 3.96 -11.46 5.89
CA GLY A 168 3.52 -11.47 4.51
C GLY A 168 2.69 -12.71 4.17
N MET A 169 1.99 -12.65 3.06
CA MET A 169 1.25 -13.78 2.53
C MET A 169 1.28 -13.76 1.00
N ILE A 170 1.23 -14.94 0.41
CA ILE A 170 1.12 -15.16 -1.03
C ILE A 170 -0.11 -16.01 -1.28
N MET A 171 -0.98 -15.53 -2.13
CA MET A 171 -2.13 -16.25 -2.66
C MET A 171 -1.86 -16.56 -4.14
N CYS A 172 -2.19 -17.74 -4.63
CA CYS A 172 -1.99 -18.05 -6.05
C CYS A 172 -2.98 -19.09 -6.58
N LYS A 173 -3.07 -19.17 -7.90
CA LYS A 173 -3.76 -20.27 -8.57
C LYS A 173 -3.11 -21.61 -8.19
N LYS A 174 -3.89 -22.65 -8.06
CA LYS A 174 -3.43 -24.00 -7.66
C LYS A 174 -2.27 -24.53 -8.52
N ALA A 175 -2.24 -24.16 -9.79
CA ALA A 175 -1.17 -24.52 -10.72
C ALA A 175 0.22 -24.03 -10.27
N HIS A 176 0.30 -22.90 -9.56
CA HIS A 176 1.54 -22.26 -9.12
C HIS A 176 2.00 -22.65 -7.71
N ARG A 177 1.18 -23.40 -6.96
CA ARG A 177 1.44 -23.70 -5.54
C ARG A 177 2.79 -24.32 -5.26
N LYS A 178 3.23 -25.28 -6.10
CA LYS A 178 4.50 -25.98 -5.90
C LYS A 178 5.70 -25.04 -6.09
N ALA A 179 5.65 -24.19 -7.12
CA ALA A 179 6.71 -23.22 -7.41
C ALA A 179 6.80 -22.19 -6.28
N ILE A 180 5.68 -21.62 -5.83
CA ILE A 180 5.62 -20.66 -4.75
C ILE A 180 6.13 -21.27 -3.43
N ASN A 181 5.63 -22.42 -3.02
CA ASN A 181 6.05 -23.05 -1.77
C ASN A 181 7.55 -23.36 -1.77
N LYS A 182 8.09 -23.89 -2.89
CA LYS A 182 9.52 -24.15 -3.03
C LYS A 182 10.35 -22.87 -3.01
N ALA A 183 9.86 -21.80 -3.59
CA ALA A 183 10.57 -20.52 -3.60
C ALA A 183 10.59 -19.87 -2.21
N VAL A 184 9.53 -20.00 -1.42
CA VAL A 184 9.51 -19.55 -0.03
C VAL A 184 10.42 -20.41 0.82
N PHE A 185 10.21 -21.71 0.85
CA PHE A 185 11.03 -22.67 1.60
C PHE A 185 11.32 -23.90 0.71
N PRO A 186 12.60 -24.27 0.55
CA PRO A 186 13.82 -23.69 1.15
C PRO A 186 14.48 -22.60 0.30
N GLY A 187 13.79 -22.05 -0.71
CA GLY A 187 14.39 -21.15 -1.71
C GLY A 187 14.94 -19.86 -1.11
N LEU A 188 14.14 -19.15 -0.30
CA LEU A 188 14.52 -17.85 0.27
C LEU A 188 14.62 -17.86 1.78
N GLN A 189 13.83 -18.68 2.46
CA GLN A 189 13.71 -18.69 3.92
C GLN A 189 13.99 -20.08 4.48
N GLY A 190 14.39 -20.11 5.77
CA GLY A 190 14.30 -21.27 6.64
C GLY A 190 12.93 -21.37 7.30
N GLY A 191 12.87 -21.77 8.58
CA GLY A 191 11.61 -21.91 9.31
C GLY A 191 10.84 -20.60 9.44
N PRO A 192 9.50 -20.66 9.44
CA PRO A 192 8.65 -19.47 9.57
C PRO A 192 8.59 -18.97 11.02
N HIS A 193 8.06 -17.76 11.21
CA HIS A 193 7.74 -17.19 12.52
C HIS A 193 6.35 -17.71 12.98
N ASN A 194 6.31 -18.78 13.75
CA ASN A 194 5.06 -19.46 14.12
C ASN A 194 4.10 -18.57 14.91
N GLN A 195 4.62 -17.68 15.77
CA GLN A 195 3.80 -16.69 16.47
C GLN A 195 3.13 -15.69 15.52
N THR A 196 3.83 -15.30 14.45
CA THR A 196 3.27 -14.45 13.40
C THR A 196 2.19 -15.20 12.63
N THR A 197 2.42 -16.46 12.29
CA THR A 197 1.42 -17.31 11.61
C THR A 197 0.15 -17.46 12.45
N ALA A 198 0.28 -17.67 13.77
CA ALA A 198 -0.86 -17.71 14.68
C ALA A 198 -1.64 -16.39 14.68
N ALA A 199 -0.93 -15.27 14.74
CA ALA A 199 -1.54 -13.94 14.71
C ALA A 199 -2.19 -13.61 13.36
N ILE A 200 -1.65 -14.11 12.23
CA ILE A 200 -2.30 -14.01 10.90
C ILE A 200 -3.63 -14.76 10.91
N ALA A 201 -3.70 -15.95 11.52
CA ALA A 201 -4.94 -16.70 11.63
C ALA A 201 -6.02 -15.95 12.44
N VAL A 202 -5.62 -15.20 13.49
CA VAL A 202 -6.53 -14.33 14.25
C VAL A 202 -6.98 -13.15 13.39
N ALA A 203 -6.05 -12.43 12.78
CA ALA A 203 -6.36 -11.27 11.94
C ALA A 203 -7.29 -11.62 10.77
N ALA A 204 -7.09 -12.78 10.11
CA ALA A 204 -7.98 -13.23 9.05
C ALA A 204 -9.41 -13.53 9.55
N ARG A 205 -9.56 -14.04 10.78
CA ARG A 205 -10.87 -14.20 11.39
C ARG A 205 -11.55 -12.87 11.70
N GLU A 206 -10.79 -11.90 12.24
CA GLU A 206 -11.30 -10.55 12.49
C GLU A 206 -11.70 -9.85 11.20
N ALA A 207 -10.87 -9.98 10.14
CA ALA A 207 -11.13 -9.36 8.84
C ALA A 207 -12.38 -9.94 8.13
N ALA A 208 -12.85 -11.12 8.52
CA ALA A 208 -14.06 -11.74 8.01
C ALA A 208 -15.35 -11.23 8.68
N THR A 209 -15.26 -10.34 9.67
CA THR A 209 -16.43 -9.87 10.42
C THR A 209 -17.11 -8.64 9.79
N PRO A 210 -18.42 -8.44 10.03
CA PRO A 210 -19.13 -7.24 9.61
C PRO A 210 -18.50 -5.94 10.15
N GLU A 211 -17.94 -5.98 11.36
CA GLU A 211 -17.29 -4.86 12.01
C GLU A 211 -16.04 -4.42 11.25
N PHE A 212 -15.26 -5.36 10.75
CA PHE A 212 -14.09 -5.06 9.91
C PHE A 212 -14.52 -4.45 8.57
N LYS A 213 -15.61 -4.93 7.98
CA LYS A 213 -16.18 -4.34 6.76
C LYS A 213 -16.61 -2.88 6.99
N ALA A 214 -17.30 -2.61 8.09
CA ALA A 214 -17.69 -1.25 8.48
C ALA A 214 -16.47 -0.37 8.71
N TYR A 215 -15.43 -0.89 9.37
CA TYR A 215 -14.16 -0.21 9.56
C TYR A 215 -13.49 0.16 8.22
N ALA A 216 -13.43 -0.78 7.27
CA ALA A 216 -12.83 -0.54 5.96
C ALA A 216 -13.61 0.52 5.14
N GLN A 217 -14.93 0.52 5.21
CA GLN A 217 -15.77 1.58 4.61
C GLN A 217 -15.45 2.94 5.23
N LYS A 218 -15.38 3.00 6.55
CA LYS A 218 -15.07 4.23 7.28
C LYS A 218 -13.67 4.78 6.98
N ILE A 219 -12.71 3.90 6.70
CA ILE A 219 -11.37 4.32 6.23
C ILE A 219 -11.49 5.15 4.95
N VAL A 220 -12.24 4.66 3.97
CA VAL A 220 -12.41 5.33 2.66
C VAL A 220 -13.23 6.62 2.80
N GLU A 221 -14.28 6.62 3.63
CA GLU A 221 -15.07 7.81 3.92
C GLU A 221 -14.22 8.92 4.57
N ASN A 222 -13.42 8.56 5.57
CA ASN A 222 -12.49 9.48 6.22
C ASN A 222 -11.42 10.00 5.25
N ALA A 223 -10.91 9.15 4.36
CA ALA A 223 -9.92 9.54 3.36
C ALA A 223 -10.52 10.54 2.36
N LYS A 224 -11.74 10.31 1.88
CA LYS A 224 -12.45 11.24 1.01
C LYS A 224 -12.71 12.59 1.70
N ALA A 225 -13.21 12.57 2.93
CA ALA A 225 -13.47 13.79 3.70
C ALA A 225 -12.20 14.62 3.94
N LEU A 226 -11.07 13.95 4.25
CA LEU A 226 -9.78 14.63 4.39
C LEU A 226 -9.28 15.18 3.05
N ALA A 227 -9.43 14.43 1.96
CA ALA A 227 -9.03 14.87 0.62
C ALA A 227 -9.85 16.10 0.16
N GLU A 228 -11.16 16.09 0.37
CA GLU A 228 -12.04 17.22 0.07
C GLU A 228 -11.64 18.48 0.85
N GLU A 229 -11.36 18.33 2.15
CA GLU A 229 -10.91 19.43 3.00
C GLU A 229 -9.58 20.03 2.53
N LEU A 230 -8.60 19.18 2.20
CA LEU A 230 -7.32 19.64 1.70
C LEU A 230 -7.45 20.34 0.33
N ASN A 231 -8.28 19.82 -0.58
CA ASN A 231 -8.59 20.47 -1.85
C ASN A 231 -9.24 21.84 -1.64
N ALA A 232 -10.22 21.94 -0.73
CA ALA A 232 -10.89 23.21 -0.39
C ALA A 232 -9.92 24.27 0.17
N ARG A 233 -8.81 23.81 0.80
CA ARG A 233 -7.72 24.66 1.32
C ARG A 233 -6.63 24.91 0.29
N GLY A 234 -6.84 24.54 -0.96
CA GLY A 234 -5.93 24.84 -2.07
C GLY A 234 -4.70 23.92 -2.13
N PHE A 235 -4.71 22.77 -1.47
CA PHE A 235 -3.69 21.73 -1.70
C PHE A 235 -3.93 21.04 -3.03
N ARG A 236 -2.84 20.62 -3.67
CA ARG A 236 -2.89 19.83 -4.89
C ARG A 236 -2.77 18.36 -4.54
N LEU A 237 -3.83 17.58 -4.76
CA LEU A 237 -3.78 16.13 -4.58
C LEU A 237 -3.38 15.44 -5.88
N VAL A 238 -2.44 14.52 -5.81
CA VAL A 238 -2.12 13.59 -6.92
C VAL A 238 -3.39 12.85 -7.30
N THR A 239 -3.74 12.81 -8.58
CA THR A 239 -5.02 12.32 -9.13
C THR A 239 -6.28 13.09 -8.69
N GLY A 240 -6.16 14.26 -8.07
CA GLY A 240 -7.28 15.09 -7.63
C GLY A 240 -8.06 14.57 -6.42
N GLY A 241 -7.68 13.43 -5.82
CA GLY A 241 -8.38 12.86 -4.66
C GLY A 241 -8.03 11.41 -4.39
N THR A 242 -8.93 10.66 -3.73
CA THR A 242 -8.69 9.26 -3.37
C THR A 242 -9.94 8.39 -3.46
N ASP A 243 -9.75 7.12 -3.82
CA ASP A 243 -10.77 6.06 -3.78
C ASP A 243 -10.46 4.99 -2.72
N ASN A 244 -9.34 5.13 -2.00
CA ASN A 244 -8.88 4.16 -1.01
C ASN A 244 -8.52 4.81 0.34
N HIS A 245 -7.53 4.29 1.05
CA HIS A 245 -7.16 4.67 2.41
C HIS A 245 -6.11 5.78 2.49
N LEU A 246 -5.51 6.17 1.38
CA LEU A 246 -4.40 7.14 1.34
C LEU A 246 -4.60 8.20 0.26
N MET A 247 -3.87 9.28 0.41
CA MET A 247 -3.68 10.31 -0.61
C MET A 247 -2.23 10.76 -0.65
N VAL A 248 -1.80 11.27 -1.78
CA VAL A 248 -0.51 11.92 -1.97
C VAL A 248 -0.79 13.39 -2.26
N VAL A 249 -0.17 14.26 -1.48
CA VAL A 249 -0.33 15.72 -1.57
C VAL A 249 0.93 16.31 -2.18
N ASP A 250 0.80 16.99 -3.30
CA ASP A 250 1.86 17.77 -3.91
C ASP A 250 1.92 19.15 -3.26
N LEU A 251 3.04 19.48 -2.63
CA LEU A 251 3.26 20.74 -1.91
C LEU A 251 4.00 21.79 -2.75
N THR A 252 4.24 21.54 -4.03
CA THR A 252 4.94 22.50 -4.91
C THR A 252 4.24 23.86 -4.96
N ASN A 253 2.90 23.85 -4.98
CA ASN A 253 2.11 25.08 -4.96
C ASN A 253 2.06 25.80 -3.60
N LYS A 254 2.46 25.14 -2.53
CA LYS A 254 2.60 25.73 -1.19
C LYS A 254 4.05 26.22 -0.94
N GLY A 255 5.00 25.90 -1.82
CA GLY A 255 6.39 26.29 -1.70
C GLY A 255 7.17 25.58 -0.57
N VAL A 256 6.63 24.52 0.01
CA VAL A 256 7.24 23.81 1.15
C VAL A 256 7.68 22.41 0.71
N PRO A 257 8.97 22.04 0.88
CA PRO A 257 9.42 20.67 0.60
C PRO A 257 8.69 19.63 1.46
N GLY A 258 8.39 18.47 0.90
CA GLY A 258 7.67 17.41 1.61
C GLY A 258 8.37 16.98 2.91
N LYS A 259 9.71 16.93 2.92
CA LYS A 259 10.49 16.60 4.12
C LYS A 259 10.36 17.67 5.22
N THR A 260 10.33 18.95 4.85
CA THR A 260 10.11 20.06 5.78
C THR A 260 8.70 19.98 6.36
N ALA A 261 7.69 19.83 5.50
CA ALA A 261 6.30 19.70 5.94
C ALA A 261 6.11 18.49 6.86
N ALA A 262 6.65 17.31 6.51
CA ALA A 262 6.54 16.13 7.35
C ALA A 262 7.16 16.31 8.73
N LYS A 263 8.30 16.99 8.85
CA LYS A 263 8.93 17.31 10.13
C LYS A 263 8.11 18.30 10.97
N ALA A 264 7.54 19.33 10.34
CA ALA A 264 6.70 20.29 11.04
C ALA A 264 5.40 19.63 11.54
N LEU A 265 4.79 18.78 10.72
CA LEU A 265 3.61 18.00 11.09
C LEU A 265 3.90 17.02 12.23
N ASP A 266 5.04 16.33 12.22
CA ASP A 266 5.47 15.45 13.31
C ASP A 266 5.60 16.20 14.65
N ARG A 267 6.18 17.41 14.62
CA ARG A 267 6.26 18.30 15.80
C ARG A 267 4.88 18.73 16.31
N ALA A 268 3.92 18.88 15.40
CA ALA A 268 2.52 19.17 15.75
C ALA A 268 1.72 17.90 16.13
N GLY A 269 2.36 16.72 16.21
CA GLY A 269 1.72 15.44 16.57
C GLY A 269 0.97 14.77 15.42
N ILE A 270 1.14 15.22 14.17
CA ILE A 270 0.50 14.66 12.97
C ILE A 270 1.56 13.91 12.16
N VAL A 271 1.54 12.57 12.25
CA VAL A 271 2.56 11.73 11.61
C VAL A 271 2.20 11.44 10.16
N VAL A 272 3.02 11.90 9.25
CA VAL A 272 2.96 11.62 7.81
C VAL A 272 4.36 11.22 7.32
N ASN A 273 4.48 10.77 6.07
CA ASN A 273 5.80 10.62 5.46
C ASN A 273 5.97 11.54 4.24
N SER A 274 7.19 12.06 4.05
CA SER A 274 7.55 12.69 2.79
C SER A 274 7.49 11.66 1.66
N ASN A 275 7.02 12.06 0.49
CA ASN A 275 6.80 11.18 -0.65
C ASN A 275 7.06 11.91 -1.97
N THR A 276 7.70 11.22 -2.90
CA THR A 276 7.80 11.73 -4.27
C THR A 276 6.40 11.83 -4.88
N VAL A 277 6.22 12.84 -5.71
CA VAL A 277 5.04 12.96 -6.56
C VAL A 277 5.39 12.52 -7.99
N PRO A 278 4.43 12.13 -8.81
CA PRO A 278 4.71 11.89 -10.23
C PRO A 278 5.36 13.11 -10.87
N PHE A 279 6.39 12.87 -11.69
CA PHE A 279 7.19 13.93 -12.35
C PHE A 279 7.82 14.94 -11.38
N ASP A 280 8.16 14.50 -10.17
CA ASP A 280 8.72 15.34 -9.11
C ASP A 280 9.99 16.06 -9.58
N PRO A 281 10.05 17.42 -9.52
CA PRO A 281 11.24 18.15 -9.88
C PRO A 281 12.37 18.02 -8.84
N ARG A 282 12.09 17.44 -7.66
CA ARG A 282 13.02 17.26 -6.55
C ARG A 282 13.51 15.81 -6.48
N THR A 283 14.53 15.58 -5.65
CA THR A 283 15.09 14.22 -5.46
C THR A 283 14.25 13.38 -4.50
N PRO A 284 14.32 12.04 -4.58
CA PRO A 284 13.64 11.15 -3.63
C PRO A 284 14.05 11.35 -2.16
N PHE A 285 15.22 11.94 -1.90
CA PHE A 285 15.70 12.24 -0.54
C PHE A 285 15.14 13.54 0.05
N ASP A 286 14.58 14.41 -0.81
CA ASP A 286 13.94 15.67 -0.43
C ASP A 286 12.76 15.93 -1.39
N PRO A 287 11.71 15.10 -1.35
CA PRO A 287 10.62 15.11 -2.32
C PRO A 287 9.67 16.30 -2.12
N SER A 288 8.85 16.56 -3.15
CA SER A 288 7.89 17.65 -3.16
C SER A 288 6.60 17.37 -2.39
N GLY A 289 6.30 16.11 -2.06
CA GLY A 289 5.01 15.75 -1.50
C GLY A 289 5.06 15.07 -0.14
N ILE A 290 3.88 14.84 0.38
CA ILE A 290 3.63 14.02 1.56
C ILE A 290 2.55 12.97 1.25
N ARG A 291 2.63 11.81 1.90
CA ARG A 291 1.60 10.77 1.86
C ARG A 291 0.89 10.69 3.20
N ILE A 292 -0.44 10.70 3.14
CA ILE A 292 -1.32 10.69 4.31
C ILE A 292 -2.27 9.49 4.16
N GLY A 293 -2.60 8.84 5.28
CA GLY A 293 -3.57 7.74 5.30
C GLY A 293 -4.46 7.76 6.54
N THR A 294 -5.64 7.18 6.44
CA THR A 294 -6.67 7.24 7.47
C THR A 294 -6.89 5.96 8.31
N PRO A 295 -6.23 4.80 8.05
CA PRO A 295 -6.47 3.60 8.85
C PRO A 295 -6.23 3.77 10.35
N ALA A 296 -5.18 4.49 10.75
CA ALA A 296 -4.83 4.68 12.15
C ALA A 296 -5.88 5.51 12.90
N ILE A 297 -6.30 6.65 12.34
CA ILE A 297 -7.32 7.50 12.95
C ILE A 297 -8.68 6.80 12.98
N THR A 298 -9.02 6.02 11.96
CA THR A 298 -10.25 5.23 11.90
C THR A 298 -10.25 4.11 12.94
N SER A 299 -9.09 3.45 13.18
CA SER A 299 -8.95 2.44 14.25
C SER A 299 -9.17 3.02 15.64
N ARG A 300 -8.91 4.30 15.83
CA ARG A 300 -9.16 5.05 17.07
C ARG A 300 -10.62 5.48 17.24
N GLY A 301 -11.46 5.28 16.23
CA GLY A 301 -12.86 5.67 16.24
C GLY A 301 -13.16 7.07 15.68
N MET A 302 -12.15 7.78 15.17
CA MET A 302 -12.33 9.08 14.51
C MET A 302 -13.15 8.94 13.23
N GLY A 303 -13.99 9.94 12.94
CA GLY A 303 -14.86 10.02 11.78
C GLY A 303 -14.50 11.16 10.83
N MET A 304 -15.42 11.47 9.92
CA MET A 304 -15.24 12.53 8.91
C MET A 304 -15.05 13.92 9.53
N GLY A 305 -15.66 14.19 10.69
CA GLY A 305 -15.51 15.47 11.41
C GLY A 305 -14.06 15.68 11.86
N GLU A 306 -13.47 14.66 12.49
CA GLU A 306 -12.08 14.68 12.93
C GLU A 306 -11.13 14.70 11.73
N ALA A 307 -11.44 13.98 10.65
CA ALA A 307 -10.65 13.99 9.42
C ALA A 307 -10.58 15.40 8.80
N LYS A 308 -11.70 16.15 8.75
CA LYS A 308 -11.72 17.54 8.29
C LYS A 308 -10.93 18.46 9.23
N ARG A 309 -11.05 18.28 10.54
CA ARG A 309 -10.26 19.06 11.51
C ARG A 309 -8.75 18.80 11.34
N ILE A 310 -8.36 17.56 11.10
CA ILE A 310 -6.97 17.21 10.77
C ILE A 310 -6.51 17.92 9.48
N GLY A 311 -7.36 17.99 8.47
CA GLY A 311 -7.07 18.73 7.23
C GLY A 311 -6.82 20.23 7.49
N ALA A 312 -7.60 20.85 8.38
CA ALA A 312 -7.39 22.24 8.81
C ALA A 312 -6.03 22.42 9.52
N TRP A 313 -5.69 21.52 10.44
CA TRP A 313 -4.39 21.56 11.11
C TRP A 313 -3.21 21.34 10.17
N ILE A 314 -3.36 20.46 9.18
CA ILE A 314 -2.32 20.26 8.15
C ILE A 314 -2.06 21.57 7.39
N ASP A 315 -3.12 22.31 7.03
CA ASP A 315 -2.98 23.60 6.34
C ASP A 315 -2.29 24.63 7.22
N ASP A 316 -2.73 24.78 8.49
CA ASP A 316 -2.09 25.69 9.45
C ASP A 316 -0.60 25.37 9.61
N VAL A 317 -0.26 24.08 9.82
CA VAL A 317 1.14 23.65 10.02
C VAL A 317 2.00 23.86 8.77
N VAL A 318 1.49 23.53 7.59
CA VAL A 318 2.25 23.68 6.34
C VAL A 318 2.47 25.16 6.04
N THR A 319 1.47 26.01 6.26
CA THR A 319 1.54 27.44 6.03
C THR A 319 2.50 28.14 7.02
N HIS A 320 2.54 27.68 8.27
CA HIS A 320 3.31 28.29 9.35
C HIS A 320 4.38 27.33 9.90
N HIS A 321 5.03 26.56 9.02
CA HIS A 321 5.91 25.45 9.40
C HIS A 321 7.15 25.84 10.20
N GLU A 322 7.50 27.12 10.26
CA GLU A 322 8.60 27.69 11.07
C GLU A 322 8.10 28.40 12.35
N ASP A 323 6.78 28.58 12.52
CA ASP A 323 6.21 29.28 13.69
C ASP A 323 5.99 28.29 14.86
N GLU A 324 6.88 28.37 15.84
CA GLU A 324 6.83 27.54 17.05
C GLU A 324 5.54 27.67 17.86
N ALA A 325 4.93 28.85 17.90
CA ALA A 325 3.71 29.08 18.64
C ALA A 325 2.53 28.35 17.99
N VAL A 326 2.45 28.38 16.65
CA VAL A 326 1.43 27.64 15.88
C VAL A 326 1.62 26.13 16.06
N LEU A 327 2.86 25.62 15.90
CA LEU A 327 3.14 24.18 16.06
C LEU A 327 2.79 23.69 17.46
N THR A 328 3.15 24.44 18.50
CA THR A 328 2.84 24.09 19.90
C THR A 328 1.35 24.11 20.18
N ARG A 329 0.61 25.08 19.69
CA ARG A 329 -0.85 25.17 19.82
C ARG A 329 -1.50 23.94 19.18
N ILE A 330 -1.14 23.62 17.94
CA ILE A 330 -1.72 22.49 17.23
C ILE A 330 -1.38 21.16 17.92
N ALA A 331 -0.14 21.00 18.39
CA ALA A 331 0.25 19.82 19.17
C ALA A 331 -0.63 19.60 20.41
N ALA A 332 -0.99 20.69 21.10
CA ALA A 332 -1.89 20.63 22.26
C ALA A 332 -3.32 20.22 21.84
N GLU A 333 -3.84 20.80 20.76
CA GLU A 333 -5.16 20.45 20.20
C GLU A 333 -5.22 18.99 19.70
N VAL A 334 -4.17 18.51 19.03
CA VAL A 334 -4.04 17.12 18.60
C VAL A 334 -4.01 16.17 19.80
N LYS A 335 -3.24 16.50 20.82
CA LYS A 335 -3.18 15.73 22.06
C LYS A 335 -4.55 15.65 22.74
N GLU A 336 -5.27 16.73 22.83
CA GLU A 336 -6.63 16.78 23.38
C GLU A 336 -7.58 15.88 22.59
N MET A 337 -7.63 16.00 21.25
CA MET A 337 -8.43 15.11 20.40
C MET A 337 -8.05 13.64 20.64
N CYS A 338 -6.76 13.35 20.65
CA CYS A 338 -6.28 11.98 20.85
C CYS A 338 -6.65 11.39 22.23
N SER A 339 -6.86 12.20 23.25
CA SER A 339 -7.35 11.74 24.55
C SER A 339 -8.80 11.25 24.50
N GLN A 340 -9.62 11.84 23.63
CA GLN A 340 -11.01 11.42 23.39
C GLN A 340 -11.10 10.17 22.50
N PHE A 341 -10.06 9.88 21.75
CA PHE A 341 -9.97 8.75 20.81
C PHE A 341 -8.70 7.92 21.12
N PRO A 342 -8.66 7.16 22.23
CA PRO A 342 -7.47 6.39 22.60
C PRO A 342 -7.14 5.32 21.59
N ALA A 343 -5.86 4.95 21.47
CA ALA A 343 -5.45 3.84 20.61
C ALA A 343 -5.99 2.51 21.18
N PRO A 344 -6.55 1.63 20.35
CA PRO A 344 -7.08 0.34 20.82
C PRO A 344 -6.02 -0.47 21.57
N GLY A 345 -6.43 -1.06 22.70
CA GLY A 345 -5.57 -1.90 23.55
C GLY A 345 -4.61 -1.14 24.46
N LEU A 346 -4.58 0.18 24.43
CA LEU A 346 -3.88 0.98 25.43
C LEU A 346 -4.84 1.39 26.54
N PRO A 347 -4.40 1.33 27.83
CA PRO A 347 -5.22 1.85 28.92
C PRO A 347 -5.45 3.35 28.72
N ILE A 348 -6.66 3.80 29.03
CA ILE A 348 -6.96 5.22 29.15
C ILE A 348 -6.32 5.64 30.47
N GLY A 349 -5.20 6.39 30.38
CA GLY A 349 -4.47 6.90 31.55
C GLY A 349 -5.22 8.00 32.27
#